data_9a565667086240b4bf16bab4935658bf
#
_entry.id   9a565667086240b4bf16bab4935658bf
#
_cell.length_a   1.000
_cell.length_b   1.000
_cell.length_c   1.000
_cell.angle_alpha   90.00
_cell.angle_beta   90.00
_cell.angle_gamma   90.00
#
_symmetry.space_group_name_H-M   'P 1'
#
loop_
_entity.id
_entity.type
_entity.pdbx_description
1 polymer ?
#
loop_
_entity_poly.entity_id
_entity_poly.type
_entity_poly.pdbx_seq_one_letter_code
_entity_poly.pdbx_strand_id
1 'polypeptide(L)'
;AIEFLQEDLRKQTHMFDSKVSMFKRGDISNNEFLEFGKNHENEMEKIILRYDNLQTPKPFMPSMELFKLSAETQFEADKYVMEWIRTGDETAQVRSESFYYQSLQYEQAALFEFNLVQRQSNP
;
A
#
# COMPACT_ATOMS: atom_id res chain seq x y z
N ALA A 1 -12.31 -6.19 10.45
CA ALA A 1 -12.92 -5.16 9.65
C ALA A 1 -11.89 -4.30 8.93
N ILE A 2 -12.33 -3.22 8.31
CA ILE A 2 -11.46 -2.36 7.45
C ILE A 2 -10.31 -1.75 8.26
N GLU A 3 -10.51 -1.43 9.52
CA GLU A 3 -9.47 -0.85 10.39
C GLU A 3 -8.28 -1.80 10.58
N PHE A 4 -8.54 -3.10 10.71
CA PHE A 4 -7.48 -4.10 10.82
C PHE A 4 -6.68 -4.21 9.53
N LEU A 5 -7.35 -4.11 8.38
CA LEU A 5 -6.68 -4.13 7.08
C LEU A 5 -5.81 -2.89 6.89
N GLN A 6 -6.31 -1.71 7.31
CA GLN A 6 -5.55 -0.48 7.28
C GLN A 6 -4.30 -0.57 8.16
N GLU A 7 -4.43 -1.17 9.35
CA GLU A 7 -3.31 -1.37 10.25
C GLU A 7 -2.28 -2.32 9.66
N ASP A 8 -2.71 -3.44 9.09
CA ASP A 8 -1.82 -4.39 8.44
C ASP A 8 -1.09 -3.76 7.25
N LEU A 9 -1.80 -2.95 6.47
CA LEU A 9 -1.20 -2.22 5.34
C LEU A 9 -0.13 -1.24 5.83
N ARG A 10 -0.40 -0.49 6.89
CA ARG A 10 0.57 0.45 7.47
C ARG A 10 1.81 -0.26 7.95
N LYS A 11 1.68 -1.42 8.59
CA LYS A 11 2.82 -2.23 9.03
C LYS A 11 3.68 -2.67 7.85
N GLN A 12 3.05 -3.16 6.78
CA GLN A 12 3.77 -3.57 5.58
C GLN A 12 4.48 -2.39 4.93
N THR A 13 3.82 -1.24 4.82
CA THR A 13 4.41 -0.01 4.29
C THR A 13 5.63 0.42 5.11
N HIS A 14 5.48 0.43 6.43
CA HIS A 14 6.56 0.85 7.32
C HIS A 14 7.77 -0.08 7.22
N MET A 15 7.55 -1.38 7.19
CA MET A 15 8.60 -2.38 7.02
C MET A 15 9.31 -2.22 5.69
N PHE A 16 8.55 -2.01 4.61
CA PHE A 16 9.10 -1.82 3.27
C PHE A 16 9.95 -0.56 3.20
N ASP A 17 9.43 0.57 3.68
CA ASP A 17 10.15 1.84 3.69
C ASP A 17 11.43 1.76 4.51
N SER A 18 11.39 1.07 5.64
CA SER A 18 12.56 0.83 6.48
C SER A 18 13.64 0.05 5.71
N LYS A 19 13.26 -0.99 4.99
CA LYS A 19 14.20 -1.79 4.19
C LYS A 19 14.76 -0.99 3.02
N VAL A 20 13.94 -0.16 2.37
CA VAL A 20 14.42 0.74 1.30
C VAL A 20 15.48 1.69 1.85
N SER A 21 15.25 2.27 3.03
CA SER A 21 16.22 3.14 3.69
C SER A 21 17.52 2.41 3.99
N MET A 22 17.44 1.19 4.50
CA MET A 22 18.62 0.35 4.78
C MET A 22 19.41 0.05 3.49
N PHE A 23 18.71 -0.25 2.41
CA PHE A 23 19.33 -0.46 1.11
C PHE A 23 20.07 0.80 0.63
N LYS A 24 19.42 1.95 0.71
CA LYS A 24 20.00 3.24 0.27
C LYS A 24 21.25 3.60 1.06
N ARG A 25 21.31 3.23 2.34
CA ARG A 25 22.49 3.46 3.19
C ARG A 25 23.59 2.40 2.99
N GLY A 26 23.31 1.35 2.22
CA GLY A 26 24.25 0.26 2.04
C GLY A 26 24.29 -0.76 3.18
N ASP A 27 23.30 -0.73 4.07
CA ASP A 27 23.22 -1.65 5.22
C ASP A 27 22.80 -3.06 4.80
N ILE A 28 22.09 -3.18 3.68
CA ILE A 28 21.70 -4.48 3.11
C ILE A 28 22.01 -4.49 1.62
N SER A 29 22.26 -5.70 1.09
CA SER A 29 22.56 -5.90 -0.34
C SER A 29 21.28 -5.88 -1.19
N ASN A 30 21.46 -5.79 -2.52
CA ASN A 30 20.37 -5.95 -3.48
C ASN A 30 19.64 -7.29 -3.25
N ASN A 31 20.38 -8.38 -3.09
CA ASN A 31 19.80 -9.70 -2.92
C ASN A 31 19.00 -9.81 -1.63
N GLU A 32 19.50 -9.25 -0.53
CA GLU A 32 18.79 -9.21 0.74
C GLU A 32 17.49 -8.42 0.63
N PHE A 33 17.54 -7.27 -0.03
CA PHE A 33 16.33 -6.47 -0.25
C PHE A 33 15.31 -7.22 -1.12
N LEU A 34 15.76 -7.83 -2.22
CA LEU A 34 14.86 -8.51 -3.14
C LEU A 34 14.22 -9.75 -2.50
N GLU A 35 14.94 -10.44 -1.62
CA GLU A 35 14.38 -11.56 -0.86
C GLU A 35 13.28 -11.07 0.09
N PHE A 36 13.55 -10.00 0.83
CA PHE A 36 12.52 -9.34 1.65
C PHE A 36 11.33 -8.91 0.80
N GLY A 37 11.58 -8.34 -0.39
CA GLY A 37 10.57 -7.86 -1.31
C GLY A 37 9.60 -8.94 -1.77
N LYS A 38 10.08 -10.17 -1.97
CA LYS A 38 9.19 -11.29 -2.32
C LYS A 38 8.17 -11.58 -1.22
N ASN A 39 8.61 -11.57 0.03
CA ASN A 39 7.73 -11.75 1.17
C ASN A 39 6.74 -10.59 1.28
N HIS A 40 7.22 -9.37 1.05
CA HIS A 40 6.38 -8.17 1.05
C HIS A 40 5.29 -8.25 -0.02
N GLU A 41 5.62 -8.68 -1.24
CA GLU A 41 4.63 -8.85 -2.31
C GLU A 41 3.55 -9.85 -1.91
N ASN A 42 3.95 -10.98 -1.32
CA ASN A 42 3.00 -11.99 -0.86
C ASN A 42 2.06 -11.43 0.20
N GLU A 43 2.58 -10.67 1.14
CA GLU A 43 1.76 -10.05 2.19
C GLU A 43 0.81 -8.99 1.62
N MET A 44 1.28 -8.19 0.66
CA MET A 44 0.42 -7.20 -0.01
C MET A 44 -0.70 -7.87 -0.79
N GLU A 45 -0.42 -8.97 -1.50
CA GLU A 45 -1.45 -9.73 -2.21
C GLU A 45 -2.51 -10.26 -1.25
N LYS A 46 -2.10 -10.77 -0.09
CA LYS A 46 -3.04 -11.24 0.94
C LYS A 46 -3.91 -10.11 1.47
N ILE A 47 -3.35 -8.95 1.71
CA ILE A 47 -4.09 -7.78 2.18
C ILE A 47 -5.14 -7.38 1.14
N ILE A 48 -4.76 -7.30 -0.14
CA ILE A 48 -5.66 -6.93 -1.22
C ILE A 48 -6.81 -7.94 -1.35
N LEU A 49 -6.51 -9.24 -1.25
CA LEU A 49 -7.55 -10.28 -1.24
C LEU A 49 -8.52 -10.12 -0.07
N ARG A 50 -8.03 -9.71 1.08
CA ARG A 50 -8.88 -9.48 2.25
C ARG A 50 -9.85 -8.31 2.00
N TYR A 51 -9.42 -7.27 1.29
CA TYR A 51 -10.34 -6.19 0.88
C TYR A 51 -11.45 -6.73 -0.03
N ASP A 52 -11.10 -7.60 -0.99
CA ASP A 52 -12.08 -8.21 -1.90
C ASP A 52 -13.12 -9.05 -1.16
N ASN A 53 -12.72 -9.67 -0.05
CA ASN A 53 -13.58 -10.58 0.71
C ASN A 53 -14.32 -9.90 1.86
N LEU A 54 -14.13 -8.59 2.07
CA LEU A 54 -14.85 -7.88 3.12
C LEU A 54 -16.32 -7.74 2.77
N GLN A 55 -17.17 -8.09 3.74
CA GLN A 55 -18.58 -7.78 3.66
C GLN A 55 -18.79 -6.37 4.20
N THR A 56 -19.01 -5.44 3.29
CA THR A 56 -19.10 -4.03 3.62
C THR A 56 -20.54 -3.56 3.52
N PRO A 57 -21.10 -2.89 4.58
CA PRO A 57 -22.41 -2.26 4.46
C PRO A 57 -22.43 -1.25 3.30
N LYS A 58 -23.56 -1.19 2.60
CA LYS A 58 -23.70 -0.34 1.39
C LYS A 58 -23.18 1.09 1.56
N PRO A 59 -23.51 1.81 2.66
CA PRO A 59 -23.02 3.19 2.79
C PRO A 59 -21.50 3.32 2.79
N PHE A 60 -20.78 2.28 3.21
CA PHE A 60 -19.31 2.29 3.28
C PHE A 60 -18.64 1.73 2.03
N MET A 61 -19.39 1.24 1.04
CA MET A 61 -18.80 0.65 -0.16
C MET A 61 -17.93 1.64 -0.95
N PRO A 62 -18.31 2.91 -1.15
CA PRO A 62 -17.44 3.84 -1.86
C PRO A 62 -16.10 4.06 -1.16
N SER A 63 -16.10 4.20 0.17
CA SER A 63 -14.84 4.36 0.91
C SER A 63 -14.01 3.08 0.85
N MET A 64 -14.65 1.91 0.96
CA MET A 64 -13.94 0.63 0.89
C MET A 64 -13.24 0.45 -0.46
N GLU A 65 -13.91 0.80 -1.57
CA GLU A 65 -13.31 0.74 -2.90
C GLU A 65 -12.08 1.66 -3.01
N LEU A 66 -12.14 2.85 -2.40
CA LEU A 66 -11.02 3.77 -2.38
C LEU A 66 -9.86 3.26 -1.53
N PHE A 67 -10.13 2.63 -0.39
CA PHE A 67 -9.09 1.99 0.41
C PHE A 67 -8.41 0.86 -0.36
N LYS A 68 -9.19 0.06 -1.07
CA LYS A 68 -8.64 -1.01 -1.91
C LYS A 68 -7.77 -0.45 -3.03
N LEU A 69 -8.24 0.60 -3.72
CA LEU A 69 -7.45 1.28 -4.76
C LEU A 69 -6.13 1.82 -4.19
N SER A 70 -6.17 2.38 -2.99
CA SER A 70 -4.95 2.84 -2.30
C SER A 70 -3.97 1.69 -2.10
N ALA A 71 -4.44 0.55 -1.61
CA ALA A 71 -3.60 -0.62 -1.38
C ALA A 71 -3.02 -1.17 -2.69
N GLU A 72 -3.84 -1.29 -3.73
CA GLU A 72 -3.40 -1.77 -5.04
C GLU A 72 -2.37 -0.83 -5.67
N THR A 73 -2.59 0.47 -5.57
CA THR A 73 -1.70 1.48 -6.13
C THR A 73 -0.37 1.50 -5.38
N GLN A 74 -0.41 1.35 -4.06
CA GLN A 74 0.81 1.22 -3.27
C GLN A 74 1.59 -0.03 -3.63
N PHE A 75 0.91 -1.14 -3.88
CA PHE A 75 1.55 -2.38 -4.32
C PHE A 75 2.28 -2.18 -5.66
N GLU A 76 1.65 -1.45 -6.60
CA GLU A 76 2.31 -1.09 -7.85
C GLU A 76 3.56 -0.24 -7.61
N ALA A 77 3.50 0.73 -6.70
CA ALA A 77 4.66 1.53 -6.32
C ALA A 77 5.80 0.64 -5.81
N ASP A 78 5.48 -0.30 -4.94
CA ASP A 78 6.46 -1.21 -4.33
C ASP A 78 7.14 -2.09 -5.39
N LYS A 79 6.39 -2.58 -6.38
CA LYS A 79 6.93 -3.37 -7.49
C LYS A 79 7.93 -2.57 -8.31
N TYR A 80 7.67 -1.29 -8.54
CA TYR A 80 8.60 -0.42 -9.27
C TYR A 80 9.86 -0.11 -8.45
N VAL A 81 9.75 0.01 -7.13
CA VAL A 81 10.93 0.11 -6.26
C VAL A 81 11.81 -1.13 -6.41
N MET A 82 11.20 -2.31 -6.41
CA MET A 82 11.94 -3.57 -6.57
C MET A 82 12.62 -3.66 -7.94
N GLU A 83 11.92 -3.21 -8.99
CA GLU A 83 12.50 -3.16 -10.34
C GLU A 83 13.71 -2.22 -10.38
N TRP A 84 13.59 -1.03 -9.79
CA TRP A 84 14.68 -0.09 -9.69
C TRP A 84 15.90 -0.69 -8.99
N ILE A 85 15.69 -1.36 -7.85
CA ILE A 85 16.79 -1.98 -7.10
C ILE A 85 17.41 -3.13 -7.89
N ARG A 86 16.60 -3.92 -8.59
CA ARG A 86 17.08 -5.06 -9.38
C ARG A 86 17.86 -4.63 -10.61
N THR A 87 17.41 -3.59 -11.30
CA THR A 87 17.93 -3.20 -12.62
C THR A 87 18.72 -1.89 -12.63
N GLY A 88 18.56 -1.04 -11.62
CA GLY A 88 19.12 0.31 -11.58
C GLY A 88 18.37 1.31 -12.47
N ASP A 89 17.20 0.95 -13.01
CA ASP A 89 16.41 1.81 -13.90
C ASP A 89 15.77 2.96 -13.13
N GLU A 90 16.27 4.17 -13.38
CA GLU A 90 15.76 5.40 -12.73
C GLU A 90 14.30 5.69 -13.12
N THR A 91 13.87 5.27 -14.30
CA THR A 91 12.47 5.43 -14.73
C THR A 91 11.55 4.65 -13.79
N ALA A 92 11.97 3.45 -13.37
CA ALA A 92 11.21 2.66 -12.41
C ALA A 92 11.09 3.38 -11.06
N GLN A 93 12.16 4.02 -10.60
CA GLN A 93 12.15 4.82 -9.38
C GLN A 93 11.15 5.96 -9.47
N VAL A 94 11.15 6.71 -10.55
CA VAL A 94 10.22 7.83 -10.77
C VAL A 94 8.77 7.32 -10.79
N ARG A 95 8.51 6.20 -11.46
CA ARG A 95 7.17 5.58 -11.49
C ARG A 95 6.71 5.16 -10.10
N SER A 96 7.62 4.62 -9.29
CA SER A 96 7.29 4.23 -7.93
C SER A 96 6.81 5.43 -7.09
N GLU A 97 7.48 6.56 -7.22
CA GLU A 97 7.12 7.79 -6.52
C GLU A 97 5.73 8.29 -6.95
N SER A 98 5.45 8.24 -8.26
CA SER A 98 4.15 8.65 -8.81
C SER A 98 3.01 7.77 -8.27
N PHE A 99 3.17 6.45 -8.28
CA PHE A 99 2.17 5.53 -7.76
C PHE A 99 1.99 5.69 -6.25
N TYR A 100 3.07 5.90 -5.52
CA TYR A 100 3.00 6.13 -4.08
C TYR A 100 2.18 7.38 -3.77
N TYR A 101 2.42 8.47 -4.51
CA TYR A 101 1.65 9.70 -4.37
C TYR A 101 0.16 9.46 -4.65
N GLN A 102 -0.17 8.73 -5.72
CA GLN A 102 -1.55 8.37 -6.04
C GLN A 102 -2.20 7.54 -4.93
N SER A 103 -1.44 6.61 -4.33
CA SER A 103 -1.98 5.79 -3.24
C SER A 103 -2.38 6.64 -2.03
N LEU A 104 -1.58 7.67 -1.71
CA LEU A 104 -1.91 8.61 -0.63
C LEU A 104 -3.16 9.41 -0.94
N GLN A 105 -3.35 9.83 -2.20
CA GLN A 105 -4.56 10.55 -2.62
C GLN A 105 -5.81 9.68 -2.46
N TYR A 106 -5.74 8.40 -2.86
CA TYR A 106 -6.84 7.47 -2.67
C TYR A 106 -7.14 7.23 -1.20
N GLU A 107 -6.11 7.11 -0.36
CA GLU A 107 -6.30 6.94 1.07
C GLU A 107 -7.00 8.14 1.70
N GLN A 108 -6.59 9.35 1.35
CA GLN A 108 -7.22 10.57 1.85
C GLN A 108 -8.68 10.65 1.43
N ALA A 109 -8.98 10.33 0.17
CA ALA A 109 -10.35 10.30 -0.32
C ALA A 109 -11.18 9.24 0.40
N ALA A 110 -10.59 8.06 0.65
CA ALA A 110 -11.25 6.99 1.38
C ALA A 110 -11.61 7.39 2.81
N LEU A 111 -10.67 8.02 3.50
CA LEU A 111 -10.88 8.49 4.88
C LEU A 111 -11.96 9.56 4.92
N PHE A 112 -11.96 10.48 3.96
CA PHE A 112 -12.99 11.51 3.87
C PHE A 112 -14.38 10.88 3.72
N GLU A 113 -14.55 9.98 2.79
CA GLU A 113 -15.83 9.29 2.55
C GLU A 113 -16.26 8.45 3.76
N PHE A 114 -15.32 7.75 4.37
CA PHE A 114 -15.58 6.94 5.56
C PHE A 114 -16.10 7.80 6.71
N ASN A 115 -15.46 8.93 6.97
CA ASN A 115 -15.82 9.85 8.03
C ASN A 115 -17.20 10.47 7.78
N LEU A 116 -17.53 10.82 6.53
CA LEU A 116 -18.85 11.32 6.17
C LEU A 116 -19.94 10.33 6.54
N VAL A 117 -19.75 9.07 6.17
CA VAL A 117 -20.74 8.03 6.45
C VAL A 117 -20.90 7.79 7.95
N GLN A 118 -19.79 7.78 8.69
CA GLN A 118 -19.83 7.63 10.15
C GLN A 118 -20.63 8.76 10.81
N ARG A 119 -20.43 10.00 10.37
CA ARG A 119 -21.17 11.17 10.89
C ARG A 119 -22.68 11.07 10.61
N GLN A 120 -23.04 10.58 9.43
CA GLN A 120 -24.45 10.38 9.05
C GLN A 120 -25.11 9.27 9.86
N SER A 121 -24.34 8.25 10.24
CA SER A 121 -24.82 7.09 11.00
C SER A 121 -24.94 7.38 12.50
N ASN A 122 -24.23 8.38 13.01
CA ASN A 122 -24.20 8.77 14.42
C ASN A 122 -24.67 10.23 14.57
N PRO A 123 -26.00 10.49 14.49
CA PRO A 123 -26.52 11.86 14.62
C PRO A 123 -26.36 12.40 16.03
#